data_4e4284f82f815c6783be470f16d703ab
#
_entry.id   4e4284f82f815c6783be470f16d703ab
#
_cell.length_a   1.000
_cell.length_b   1.000
_cell.length_c   1.000
_cell.angle_alpha   90.00
_cell.angle_beta   90.00
_cell.angle_gamma   90.00
#
_symmetry.space_group_name_H-M   'P 1'
#
loop_
_entity.id
_entity.type
_entity.pdbx_description
1 polymer ?
#
loop_
_entity_poly.entity_id
_entity_poly.type
_entity_poly.pdbx_seq_one_letter_code
_entity_poly.pdbx_strand_id
1 'polypeptide(L)'
;TSGFSNSAMLFCFGIAVVGTALSETGCLSYLSKRIMFISRFSERTVLVIILAATAAFSMFLSNTSIVIIFMSIAAILAKTSNGRFKVKNFYMGIGIAAVAGGSCTLVGSTVQLSVNAALPEFGVEPFKMWDFLGPGVPMIILMLLWYYFIGYKIQQKSFDFPDPDEELVQTNAAELQEGNPRSIRMWIPLVTLIICIALTLYGWDMALCGLLGAMIVCVCRCISVKRMWAT
;
A
#
# COMPACT_ATOMS: atom_id res chain seq x y z
N THR A 1 11.97 -1.86 -27.65
CA THR A 1 12.90 -2.51 -26.69
C THR A 1 13.51 -1.54 -25.68
N SER A 2 13.47 -0.21 -25.93
CA SER A 2 14.05 0.80 -25.03
C SER A 2 13.36 0.89 -23.65
N GLY A 3 12.05 0.62 -23.58
CA GLY A 3 11.30 0.66 -22.31
C GLY A 3 11.77 -0.36 -21.26
N PHE A 4 12.21 -1.54 -21.67
CA PHE A 4 12.74 -2.57 -20.74
C PHE A 4 14.14 -2.25 -20.19
N SER A 5 14.84 -1.29 -20.79
CA SER A 5 16.16 -0.84 -20.32
C SER A 5 16.10 0.31 -19.31
N ASN A 6 14.90 0.76 -18.94
CA ASN A 6 14.73 1.84 -17.98
C ASN A 6 14.88 1.32 -16.53
N SER A 7 15.87 1.85 -15.80
CA SER A 7 16.17 1.47 -14.41
C SER A 7 14.95 1.60 -13.50
N ALA A 8 14.09 2.60 -13.72
CA ALA A 8 12.88 2.79 -12.94
C ALA A 8 11.85 1.68 -13.17
N MET A 9 11.69 1.17 -14.40
CA MET A 9 10.82 0.05 -14.71
C MET A 9 11.28 -1.25 -14.05
N LEU A 10 12.57 -1.55 -14.10
CA LEU A 10 13.16 -2.73 -13.46
C LEU A 10 13.01 -2.65 -11.94
N PHE A 11 13.17 -1.48 -11.36
CA PHE A 11 12.94 -1.25 -9.94
C PHE A 11 11.47 -1.50 -9.55
N CYS A 12 10.52 -0.97 -10.34
CA CYS A 12 9.10 -1.21 -10.11
C CYS A 12 8.72 -2.67 -10.16
N PHE A 13 9.22 -3.40 -11.15
CA PHE A 13 9.02 -4.84 -11.23
C PHE A 13 9.56 -5.54 -9.97
N GLY A 14 10.78 -5.19 -9.55
CA GLY A 14 11.38 -5.74 -8.33
C GLY A 14 10.54 -5.47 -7.08
N ILE A 15 10.12 -4.22 -6.89
CA ILE A 15 9.29 -3.84 -5.73
C ILE A 15 7.88 -4.45 -5.81
N ALA A 16 7.29 -4.58 -7.01
CA ALA A 16 6.00 -5.26 -7.15
C ALA A 16 6.07 -6.71 -6.67
N VAL A 17 7.15 -7.44 -7.02
CA VAL A 17 7.40 -8.80 -6.54
C VAL A 17 7.56 -8.84 -5.01
N VAL A 18 8.33 -7.92 -4.42
CA VAL A 18 8.49 -7.80 -2.96
C VAL A 18 7.16 -7.46 -2.30
N GLY A 19 6.37 -6.57 -2.90
CA GLY A 19 5.04 -6.18 -2.41
C GLY A 19 4.04 -7.33 -2.42
N THR A 20 4.02 -8.12 -3.49
CA THR A 20 3.19 -9.34 -3.58
C THR A 20 3.59 -10.35 -2.51
N ALA A 21 4.89 -10.55 -2.29
CA ALA A 21 5.38 -11.43 -1.24
C ALA A 21 5.00 -10.93 0.17
N LEU A 22 4.99 -9.62 0.39
CA LEU A 22 4.55 -9.02 1.65
C LEU A 22 3.07 -9.32 1.92
N SER A 23 2.24 -9.28 0.88
CA SER A 23 0.82 -9.64 0.96
C SER A 23 0.63 -11.13 1.25
N GLU A 24 1.34 -12.03 0.54
CA GLU A 24 1.20 -13.49 0.68
C GLU A 24 1.77 -14.04 1.99
N THR A 25 2.80 -13.41 2.55
CA THR A 25 3.41 -13.87 3.81
C THR A 25 2.61 -13.53 5.06
N GLY A 26 1.46 -12.84 4.92
CA GLY A 26 0.59 -12.50 6.04
C GLY A 26 1.12 -11.38 6.94
N CYS A 27 2.12 -10.62 6.50
CA CYS A 27 2.64 -9.47 7.22
C CYS A 27 1.53 -8.43 7.49
N LEU A 28 0.66 -8.23 6.50
CA LEU A 28 -0.46 -7.32 6.59
C LEU A 28 -1.56 -7.83 7.55
N SER A 29 -1.74 -9.14 7.66
CA SER A 29 -2.61 -9.76 8.67
C SER A 29 -2.06 -9.60 10.10
N TYR A 30 -0.75 -9.59 10.27
CA TYR A 30 -0.13 -9.26 11.56
C TYR A 30 -0.37 -7.79 11.93
N LEU A 31 -0.23 -6.90 10.96
CA LEU A 31 -0.50 -5.47 11.14
C LEU A 31 -1.96 -5.22 11.52
N SER A 32 -2.91 -5.95 10.91
CA SER A 32 -4.33 -5.84 11.24
C SER A 32 -4.62 -6.19 12.71
N LYS A 33 -3.96 -7.21 13.27
CA LYS A 33 -4.07 -7.57 14.68
C LYS A 33 -3.53 -6.48 15.62
N ARG A 34 -2.50 -5.77 15.20
CA ARG A 34 -1.96 -4.63 15.97
C ARG A 34 -2.88 -3.41 15.89
N ILE A 35 -3.48 -3.17 14.74
CA ILE A 35 -4.48 -2.10 14.56
C ILE A 35 -5.72 -2.37 15.41
N MET A 36 -6.08 -3.63 15.66
CA MET A 36 -7.19 -3.98 16.55
C MET A 36 -7.00 -3.51 18.00
N PHE A 37 -5.76 -3.33 18.46
CA PHE A 37 -5.48 -2.70 19.76
C PHE A 37 -5.89 -1.21 19.79
N ILE A 38 -5.94 -0.57 18.62
CA ILE A 38 -6.30 0.84 18.41
C ILE A 38 -7.84 1.03 18.48
N SER A 39 -8.64 -0.05 18.46
CA SER A 39 -10.10 0.01 18.56
C SER A 39 -10.63 0.65 19.87
N ARG A 40 -9.75 0.89 20.83
CA ARG A 40 -10.06 1.62 22.07
C ARG A 40 -10.24 3.12 21.87
N PHE A 41 -9.69 3.67 20.75
CA PHE A 41 -9.80 5.09 20.44
C PHE A 41 -11.15 5.43 19.78
N SER A 42 -11.39 6.73 19.61
CA SER A 42 -12.59 7.20 18.92
C SER A 42 -12.55 6.80 17.43
N GLU A 43 -13.71 6.58 16.80
CA GLU A 43 -13.83 6.19 15.40
C GLU A 43 -13.04 7.12 14.47
N ARG A 44 -13.04 8.43 14.73
CA ARG A 44 -12.29 9.43 13.97
C ARG A 44 -10.77 9.19 14.04
N THR A 45 -10.26 8.94 15.24
CA THR A 45 -8.83 8.68 15.45
C THR A 45 -8.39 7.40 14.75
N VAL A 46 -9.21 6.35 14.87
CA VAL A 46 -8.97 5.07 14.21
C VAL A 46 -8.98 5.24 12.68
N LEU A 47 -9.95 5.99 12.15
CA LEU A 47 -10.00 6.31 10.72
C LEU A 47 -8.70 6.97 10.26
N VAL A 48 -8.28 8.04 10.91
CA VAL A 48 -7.06 8.78 10.52
C VAL A 48 -5.81 7.91 10.61
N ILE A 49 -5.69 7.04 11.62
CA ILE A 49 -4.56 6.11 11.73
C ILE A 49 -4.57 5.10 10.58
N ILE A 50 -5.74 4.56 10.22
CA ILE A 50 -5.87 3.66 9.08
C ILE A 50 -5.52 4.37 7.78
N LEU A 51 -6.00 5.60 7.56
CA LEU A 51 -5.68 6.38 6.38
C LEU A 51 -4.19 6.71 6.29
N ALA A 52 -3.55 7.08 7.40
CA ALA A 52 -2.11 7.33 7.46
C ALA A 52 -1.30 6.07 7.15
N ALA A 53 -1.70 4.92 7.71
CA ALA A 53 -1.06 3.65 7.40
C ALA A 53 -1.26 3.27 5.93
N THR A 54 -2.49 3.41 5.41
CA THR A 54 -2.80 3.14 3.99
C THR A 54 -1.92 3.99 3.08
N ALA A 55 -1.82 5.30 3.31
CA ALA A 55 -0.99 6.20 2.52
C ALA A 55 0.50 5.80 2.60
N ALA A 56 1.02 5.50 3.79
CA ALA A 56 2.42 5.12 3.98
C ALA A 56 2.78 3.83 3.23
N PHE A 57 1.94 2.80 3.28
CA PHE A 57 2.19 1.56 2.55
C PHE A 57 1.99 1.72 1.05
N SER A 58 1.04 2.57 0.62
CA SER A 58 0.77 2.81 -0.79
C SER A 58 1.88 3.56 -1.52
N MET A 59 2.81 4.20 -0.79
CA MET A 59 4.02 4.77 -1.39
C MET A 59 4.89 3.73 -2.10
N PHE A 60 4.83 2.47 -1.68
CA PHE A 60 5.75 1.41 -2.13
C PHE A 60 5.04 0.20 -2.71
N LEU A 61 3.75 0.05 -2.45
CA LEU A 61 2.95 -1.09 -2.86
C LEU A 61 1.86 -0.66 -3.83
N SER A 62 1.37 -1.61 -4.62
CA SER A 62 0.23 -1.37 -5.52
C SER A 62 -0.97 -0.82 -4.77
N ASN A 63 -1.53 0.29 -5.24
CA ASN A 63 -2.72 0.94 -4.66
C ASN A 63 -3.88 -0.06 -4.51
N THR A 64 -4.13 -0.89 -5.51
CA THR A 64 -5.22 -1.87 -5.51
C THR A 64 -5.06 -2.88 -4.38
N SER A 65 -3.86 -3.46 -4.22
CA SER A 65 -3.59 -4.44 -3.15
C SER A 65 -3.76 -3.82 -1.77
N ILE A 66 -3.26 -2.60 -1.58
CA ILE A 66 -3.37 -1.88 -0.30
C ILE A 66 -4.82 -1.57 0.03
N VAL A 67 -5.62 -1.10 -0.94
CA VAL A 67 -7.05 -0.83 -0.73
C VAL A 67 -7.79 -2.07 -0.27
N ILE A 68 -7.62 -3.21 -0.94
CA ILE A 68 -8.27 -4.47 -0.58
C ILE A 68 -7.92 -4.89 0.86
N ILE A 69 -6.64 -4.80 1.23
CA ILE A 69 -6.16 -5.18 2.55
C ILE A 69 -6.74 -4.28 3.64
N PHE A 70 -6.66 -2.97 3.46
CA PHE A 70 -7.15 -2.03 4.48
C PHE A 70 -8.68 -1.99 4.55
N MET A 71 -9.39 -2.24 3.46
CA MET A 71 -10.83 -2.47 3.48
C MET A 71 -11.19 -3.71 4.32
N SER A 72 -10.46 -4.80 4.16
CA SER A 72 -10.63 -6.01 4.97
C SER A 72 -10.34 -5.75 6.46
N ILE A 73 -9.31 -4.97 6.77
CA ILE A 73 -9.00 -4.55 8.15
C ILE A 73 -10.15 -3.72 8.73
N ALA A 74 -10.70 -2.78 7.96
CA ALA A 74 -11.83 -1.95 8.38
C ALA A 74 -13.09 -2.81 8.65
N ALA A 75 -13.36 -3.82 7.82
CA ALA A 75 -14.46 -4.75 8.04
C ALA A 75 -14.31 -5.57 9.33
N ILE A 76 -13.11 -6.13 9.57
CA ILE A 76 -12.81 -6.86 10.81
C ILE A 76 -12.96 -5.95 12.03
N LEU A 77 -12.50 -4.70 11.92
CA LEU A 77 -12.60 -3.71 13.00
C LEU A 77 -14.05 -3.36 13.31
N ALA A 78 -14.88 -3.19 12.29
CA ALA A 78 -16.33 -2.94 12.47
C ALA A 78 -17.01 -4.10 13.20
N LYS A 79 -16.74 -5.34 12.81
CA LYS A 79 -17.24 -6.55 13.49
C LYS A 79 -16.82 -6.61 14.96
N THR A 80 -15.54 -6.39 15.23
CA THR A 80 -15.00 -6.51 16.60
C THR A 80 -15.45 -5.38 17.51
N SER A 81 -15.90 -4.27 16.94
CA SER A 81 -16.34 -3.08 17.71
C SER A 81 -17.78 -3.12 18.20
N ASN A 82 -18.51 -4.22 17.96
CA ASN A 82 -19.94 -4.35 18.33
C ASN A 82 -20.81 -3.18 17.80
N GLY A 83 -20.63 -2.79 16.56
CA GLY A 83 -21.40 -1.74 15.90
C GLY A 83 -20.97 -0.28 16.20
N ARG A 84 -19.87 -0.09 16.93
CA ARG A 84 -19.31 1.26 17.15
C ARG A 84 -18.72 1.89 15.90
N PHE A 85 -18.20 1.07 14.99
CA PHE A 85 -17.59 1.49 13.75
C PHE A 85 -18.42 1.00 12.55
N LYS A 86 -18.72 1.91 11.63
CA LYS A 86 -19.45 1.59 10.40
C LYS A 86 -18.45 1.47 9.25
N VAL A 87 -18.47 0.34 8.56
CA VAL A 87 -17.54 0.02 7.46
C VAL A 87 -17.57 1.10 6.37
N LYS A 88 -18.74 1.58 6.02
CA LYS A 88 -18.97 2.63 5.02
C LYS A 88 -18.18 3.92 5.26
N ASN A 89 -17.88 4.25 6.52
CA ASN A 89 -17.12 5.45 6.87
C ASN A 89 -15.63 5.32 6.57
N PHE A 90 -15.12 4.11 6.31
CA PHE A 90 -13.70 3.85 6.07
C PHE A 90 -13.37 3.72 4.58
N TYR A 91 -14.25 3.10 3.79
CA TYR A 91 -13.94 2.64 2.45
C TYR A 91 -13.50 3.75 1.50
N MET A 92 -14.26 4.84 1.43
CA MET A 92 -13.90 5.96 0.57
C MET A 92 -12.58 6.61 0.98
N GLY A 93 -12.38 6.78 2.31
CA GLY A 93 -11.14 7.33 2.84
C GLY A 93 -9.93 6.49 2.51
N ILE A 94 -10.03 5.16 2.62
CA ILE A 94 -8.95 4.21 2.28
C ILE A 94 -8.57 4.35 0.80
N GLY A 95 -9.55 4.43 -0.11
CA GLY A 95 -9.28 4.62 -1.53
C GLY A 95 -8.52 5.92 -1.82
N ILE A 96 -8.98 7.03 -1.25
CA ILE A 96 -8.32 8.35 -1.40
C ILE A 96 -6.92 8.34 -0.79
N ALA A 97 -6.75 7.73 0.39
CA ALA A 97 -5.45 7.63 1.06
C ALA A 97 -4.46 6.79 0.26
N ALA A 98 -4.91 5.71 -0.38
CA ALA A 98 -4.08 4.88 -1.24
C ALA A 98 -3.58 5.67 -2.46
N VAL A 99 -4.47 6.41 -3.14
CA VAL A 99 -4.07 7.23 -4.29
C VAL A 99 -3.14 8.36 -3.86
N ALA A 100 -3.43 9.04 -2.75
CA ALA A 100 -2.59 10.11 -2.23
C ALA A 100 -1.20 9.59 -1.81
N GLY A 101 -1.13 8.42 -1.18
CA GLY A 101 0.14 7.78 -0.84
C GLY A 101 0.92 7.35 -2.07
N GLY A 102 0.26 6.70 -3.03
CA GLY A 102 0.87 6.24 -4.27
C GLY A 102 1.44 7.37 -5.12
N SER A 103 0.89 8.58 -5.02
CA SER A 103 1.40 9.76 -5.74
C SER A 103 2.65 10.39 -5.13
N CYS A 104 3.06 9.98 -3.92
CA CYS A 104 4.24 10.54 -3.23
C CYS A 104 5.56 9.97 -3.73
N THR A 105 5.55 8.85 -4.44
CA THR A 105 6.76 8.24 -5.00
C THR A 105 6.55 7.85 -6.46
N LEU A 106 7.62 7.76 -7.21
CA LEU A 106 7.56 7.33 -8.61
C LEU A 106 7.01 5.91 -8.76
N VAL A 107 7.19 5.06 -7.75
CA VAL A 107 6.83 3.63 -7.76
C VAL A 107 5.39 3.37 -7.37
N GLY A 108 4.83 4.21 -6.49
CA GLY A 108 3.48 4.03 -5.99
C GLY A 108 2.38 4.20 -7.05
N SER A 109 2.70 4.83 -8.20
CA SER A 109 1.76 5.04 -9.29
C SER A 109 2.34 4.64 -10.65
N THR A 110 1.72 3.67 -11.30
CA THR A 110 2.10 3.22 -12.65
C THR A 110 1.99 4.34 -13.71
N VAL A 111 1.07 5.29 -13.51
CA VAL A 111 0.90 6.43 -14.41
C VAL A 111 2.12 7.34 -14.37
N GLN A 112 2.60 7.70 -13.18
CA GLN A 112 3.81 8.51 -13.00
C GLN A 112 5.03 7.83 -13.62
N LEU A 113 5.14 6.52 -13.43
CA LEU A 113 6.22 5.75 -14.01
C LEU A 113 6.19 5.75 -15.54
N SER A 114 5.02 5.56 -16.14
CA SER A 114 4.86 5.55 -17.60
C SER A 114 5.22 6.90 -18.21
N VAL A 115 4.77 7.99 -17.59
CA VAL A 115 5.14 9.36 -18.02
C VAL A 115 6.63 9.58 -17.86
N ASN A 116 7.21 9.21 -16.74
CA ASN A 116 8.63 9.39 -16.47
C ASN A 116 9.52 8.61 -17.46
N ALA A 117 9.08 7.44 -17.90
CA ALA A 117 9.78 6.64 -18.89
C ALA A 117 9.82 7.30 -20.29
N ALA A 118 8.82 8.13 -20.60
CA ALA A 118 8.73 8.83 -21.88
C ALA A 118 9.51 10.17 -21.91
N LEU A 119 9.83 10.78 -20.77
CA LEU A 119 10.49 12.08 -20.70
C LEU A 119 11.82 12.19 -21.49
N PRO A 120 12.69 11.17 -21.49
CA PRO A 120 13.93 11.22 -22.28
C PRO A 120 13.70 11.37 -23.79
N GLU A 121 12.59 10.87 -24.32
CA GLU A 121 12.23 11.01 -25.75
C GLU A 121 11.95 12.47 -26.13
N PHE A 122 11.58 13.29 -25.16
CA PHE A 122 11.35 14.72 -25.29
C PHE A 122 12.55 15.58 -24.88
N GLY A 123 13.70 14.96 -24.58
CA GLY A 123 14.91 15.66 -24.14
C GLY A 123 14.83 16.24 -22.72
N VAL A 124 13.90 15.75 -21.91
CA VAL A 124 13.72 16.16 -20.51
C VAL A 124 14.33 15.11 -19.59
N GLU A 125 15.05 15.57 -18.56
CA GLU A 125 15.58 14.66 -17.55
C GLU A 125 14.45 13.96 -16.79
N PRO A 126 14.50 12.63 -16.59
CA PRO A 126 13.49 11.90 -15.84
C PRO A 126 13.56 12.26 -14.35
N PHE A 127 12.39 12.28 -13.71
CA PHE A 127 12.27 12.47 -12.27
C PHE A 127 12.93 11.33 -11.49
N LYS A 128 13.51 11.69 -10.35
CA LYS A 128 14.02 10.72 -9.38
C LYS A 128 12.86 10.20 -8.51
N MET A 129 13.09 9.06 -7.86
CA MET A 129 12.08 8.39 -7.04
C MET A 129 11.44 9.31 -5.98
N TRP A 130 12.22 10.23 -5.42
CA TRP A 130 11.83 11.06 -4.28
C TRP A 130 11.38 12.47 -4.63
N ASP A 131 11.42 12.87 -5.89
CA ASP A 131 11.04 14.21 -6.33
C ASP A 131 9.57 14.54 -6.02
N PHE A 132 8.74 13.49 -5.98
CA PHE A 132 7.32 13.62 -5.65
C PHE A 132 7.01 13.73 -4.16
N LEU A 133 7.99 13.49 -3.26
CA LEU A 133 7.77 13.64 -1.80
C LEU A 133 7.50 15.08 -1.40
N GLY A 134 8.16 16.04 -2.07
CA GLY A 134 7.98 17.47 -1.76
C GLY A 134 6.50 17.89 -1.78
N PRO A 135 5.78 17.72 -2.89
CA PRO A 135 4.36 18.01 -2.97
C PRO A 135 3.47 16.95 -2.31
N GLY A 136 3.88 15.69 -2.28
CA GLY A 136 3.07 14.58 -1.80
C GLY A 136 2.86 14.56 -0.29
N VAL A 137 3.90 14.81 0.50
CA VAL A 137 3.79 14.80 1.97
C VAL A 137 2.84 15.88 2.48
N PRO A 138 2.93 17.15 2.05
CA PRO A 138 1.93 18.16 2.42
C PRO A 138 0.51 17.76 2.02
N MET A 139 0.32 17.16 0.85
CA MET A 139 -0.99 16.69 0.38
C MET A 139 -1.57 15.61 1.31
N ILE A 140 -0.76 14.63 1.74
CA ILE A 140 -1.21 13.61 2.71
C ILE A 140 -1.59 14.27 4.04
N ILE A 141 -0.76 15.19 4.56
CA ILE A 141 -1.03 15.88 5.83
C ILE A 141 -2.36 16.65 5.74
N LEU A 142 -2.57 17.42 4.67
CA LEU A 142 -3.81 18.15 4.46
C LEU A 142 -5.02 17.21 4.34
N MET A 143 -4.89 16.10 3.64
CA MET A 143 -5.92 15.08 3.54
C MET A 143 -6.26 14.50 4.92
N LEU A 144 -5.28 14.13 5.73
CA LEU A 144 -5.50 13.56 7.07
C LEU A 144 -6.17 14.58 7.99
N LEU A 145 -5.74 15.84 7.96
CA LEU A 145 -6.35 16.92 8.72
C LEU A 145 -7.81 17.16 8.28
N TRP A 146 -8.04 17.17 6.97
CA TRP A 146 -9.38 17.34 6.42
C TRP A 146 -10.31 16.20 6.88
N TYR A 147 -9.85 14.93 6.83
CA TYR A 147 -10.62 13.79 7.32
C TYR A 147 -10.87 13.86 8.82
N TYR A 148 -9.93 14.33 9.61
CA TYR A 148 -10.08 14.46 11.06
C TYR A 148 -11.13 15.50 11.45
N PHE A 149 -11.13 16.68 10.81
CA PHE A 149 -11.99 17.80 11.19
C PHE A 149 -13.34 17.81 10.48
N ILE A 150 -13.35 17.56 9.19
CA ILE A 150 -14.49 17.80 8.30
C ILE A 150 -14.98 16.52 7.64
N GLY A 151 -14.10 15.76 7.00
CA GLY A 151 -14.42 14.64 6.14
C GLY A 151 -15.24 13.55 6.85
N TYR A 152 -14.87 13.20 8.07
CA TYR A 152 -15.62 12.23 8.86
C TYR A 152 -17.09 12.65 9.09
N LYS A 153 -17.34 13.93 9.41
CA LYS A 153 -18.70 14.44 9.63
C LYS A 153 -19.54 14.44 8.36
N ILE A 154 -18.92 14.81 7.23
CA ILE A 154 -19.58 14.81 5.92
C ILE A 154 -19.94 13.38 5.53
N GLN A 155 -19.03 12.43 5.68
CA GLN A 155 -19.28 11.03 5.36
C GLN A 155 -20.44 10.45 6.16
N GLN A 156 -20.48 10.69 7.46
CA GLN A 156 -21.58 10.23 8.31
C GLN A 156 -22.95 10.77 7.88
N LYS A 157 -22.97 12.02 7.38
CA LYS A 157 -24.23 12.66 6.95
C LYS A 157 -24.63 12.27 5.53
N SER A 158 -23.66 12.03 4.65
CA SER A 158 -23.90 11.78 3.22
C SER A 158 -24.12 10.31 2.89
N PHE A 159 -23.60 9.38 3.71
CA PHE A 159 -23.72 7.96 3.44
C PHE A 159 -24.94 7.37 4.16
N ASP A 160 -26.09 7.45 3.51
CA ASP A 160 -27.36 6.90 3.99
C ASP A 160 -27.73 5.57 3.30
N PHE A 161 -26.71 4.75 2.98
CA PHE A 161 -26.88 3.41 2.45
C PHE A 161 -26.53 2.36 3.52
N PRO A 162 -27.13 1.14 3.45
CA PRO A 162 -26.76 0.05 4.34
C PRO A 162 -25.26 -0.28 4.19
N ASP A 163 -24.66 -0.79 5.28
CA ASP A 163 -23.29 -1.26 5.20
C ASP A 163 -23.19 -2.37 4.14
N PRO A 164 -22.11 -2.41 3.33
CA PRO A 164 -21.91 -3.43 2.30
C PRO A 164 -21.97 -4.83 2.89
N ASP A 165 -22.57 -5.77 2.16
CA ASP A 165 -22.68 -7.17 2.58
C ASP A 165 -21.29 -7.73 2.91
N GLU A 166 -21.17 -8.24 4.12
CA GLU A 166 -19.92 -8.73 4.68
C GLU A 166 -19.31 -9.89 3.87
N GLU A 167 -20.10 -10.66 3.14
CA GLU A 167 -19.65 -11.79 2.33
C GLU A 167 -18.73 -11.38 1.18
N LEU A 168 -19.03 -10.28 0.49
CA LEU A 168 -18.21 -9.77 -0.63
C LEU A 168 -16.84 -9.29 -0.17
N VAL A 169 -16.77 -8.72 1.05
CA VAL A 169 -15.51 -8.23 1.62
C VAL A 169 -14.69 -9.37 2.18
N GLN A 170 -15.35 -10.42 2.70
CA GLN A 170 -14.67 -11.58 3.28
C GLN A 170 -14.07 -12.50 2.22
N THR A 171 -14.68 -12.65 1.05
CA THR A 171 -14.15 -13.46 -0.04
C THR A 171 -12.78 -12.92 -0.49
N ASN A 172 -12.67 -11.61 -0.66
CA ASN A 172 -11.39 -10.97 -1.01
C ASN A 172 -10.38 -10.97 0.16
N ALA A 173 -10.87 -10.94 1.41
CA ALA A 173 -10.01 -10.99 2.59
C ALA A 173 -9.49 -12.41 2.87
N ALA A 174 -10.28 -13.45 2.59
CA ALA A 174 -9.88 -14.84 2.78
C ALA A 174 -8.75 -15.23 1.83
N GLU A 175 -8.80 -14.78 0.57
CA GLU A 175 -7.73 -15.00 -0.41
C GLU A 175 -6.38 -14.39 0.02
N LEU A 176 -6.42 -13.28 0.79
CA LEU A 176 -5.23 -12.61 1.31
C LEU A 176 -4.75 -13.13 2.66
N GLN A 177 -5.59 -13.90 3.38
CA GLN A 177 -5.28 -14.43 4.72
C GLN A 177 -4.60 -15.79 4.73
N GLU A 178 -4.36 -16.45 3.60
CA GLU A 178 -3.71 -17.78 3.53
C GLU A 178 -2.24 -17.77 4.02
N GLY A 179 -1.65 -16.62 4.33
CA GLY A 179 -0.32 -16.52 4.92
C GLY A 179 -0.30 -16.90 6.39
N ASN A 180 0.57 -17.85 6.78
CA ASN A 180 0.76 -18.24 8.18
C ASN A 180 1.47 -17.13 8.98
N PRO A 181 0.81 -16.38 9.89
CA PRO A 181 1.34 -15.18 10.53
C PRO A 181 2.46 -15.41 11.55
N ARG A 182 2.90 -16.65 11.75
CA ARG A 182 3.94 -17.02 12.72
C ARG A 182 5.28 -17.41 12.11
N SER A 183 5.44 -17.32 10.79
CA SER A 183 6.68 -17.72 10.14
C SER A 183 7.69 -16.57 10.09
N ILE A 184 8.96 -16.88 10.31
CA ILE A 184 10.11 -15.98 10.06
C ILE A 184 10.05 -15.40 8.63
N ARG A 185 9.44 -16.14 7.69
CA ARG A 185 9.23 -15.73 6.30
C ARG A 185 8.42 -14.43 6.15
N MET A 186 7.62 -14.06 7.14
CA MET A 186 6.86 -12.81 7.14
C MET A 186 7.76 -11.57 7.23
N TRP A 187 8.88 -11.67 7.96
CA TRP A 187 9.79 -10.55 8.15
C TRP A 187 10.74 -10.34 6.97
N ILE A 188 11.00 -11.38 6.18
CA ILE A 188 11.94 -11.33 5.04
C ILE A 188 11.51 -10.27 4.01
N PRO A 189 10.26 -10.26 3.47
CA PRO A 189 9.87 -9.24 2.51
C PRO A 189 9.86 -7.83 3.10
N LEU A 190 9.49 -7.69 4.38
CA LEU A 190 9.47 -6.40 5.06
C LEU A 190 10.88 -5.83 5.19
N VAL A 191 11.83 -6.64 5.68
CA VAL A 191 13.23 -6.25 5.82
C VAL A 191 13.84 -5.97 4.45
N THR A 192 13.55 -6.79 3.45
CA THR A 192 14.01 -6.59 2.07
C THR A 192 13.50 -5.27 1.51
N LEU A 193 12.22 -4.95 1.72
CA LEU A 193 11.64 -3.67 1.30
C LEU A 193 12.37 -2.48 1.94
N ILE A 194 12.59 -2.54 3.26
CA ILE A 194 13.30 -1.48 4.00
C ILE A 194 14.73 -1.33 3.48
N ILE A 195 15.43 -2.44 3.23
CA ILE A 195 16.80 -2.43 2.70
C ILE A 195 16.81 -1.83 1.29
N CYS A 196 15.89 -2.22 0.40
CA CYS A 196 15.80 -1.66 -0.95
C CYS A 196 15.58 -0.14 -0.92
N ILE A 197 14.68 0.33 -0.04
CA ILE A 197 14.42 1.77 0.14
C ILE A 197 15.68 2.47 0.67
N ALA A 198 16.35 1.92 1.68
CA ALA A 198 17.56 2.50 2.25
C ALA A 198 18.70 2.57 1.22
N LEU A 199 18.93 1.52 0.43
CA LEU A 199 19.95 1.49 -0.63
C LEU A 199 19.67 2.54 -1.70
N THR A 200 18.41 2.72 -2.08
CA THR A 200 18.01 3.74 -3.05
C THR A 200 18.24 5.16 -2.50
N LEU A 201 18.05 5.38 -1.19
CA LEU A 201 18.39 6.65 -0.52
C LEU A 201 19.89 6.92 -0.51
N TYR A 202 20.73 5.88 -0.42
CA TYR A 202 22.19 6.00 -0.49
C TYR A 202 22.71 6.24 -1.93
N GLY A 203 21.81 6.29 -2.93
CA GLY A 203 22.19 6.59 -4.33
C GLY A 203 22.64 5.38 -5.13
N TRP A 204 22.36 4.17 -4.69
CA TRP A 204 22.59 2.96 -5.48
C TRP A 204 21.63 2.91 -6.68
N ASP A 205 22.04 2.22 -7.74
CA ASP A 205 21.24 2.05 -8.94
C ASP A 205 19.90 1.39 -8.59
N MET A 206 18.80 2.06 -8.97
CA MET A 206 17.44 1.61 -8.67
C MET A 206 17.17 0.20 -9.21
N ALA A 207 17.62 -0.09 -10.47
CA ALA A 207 17.39 -1.39 -11.10
C ALA A 207 18.03 -2.52 -10.30
N LEU A 208 19.27 -2.33 -9.84
CA LEU A 208 19.97 -3.31 -9.02
C LEU A 208 19.27 -3.54 -7.69
N CYS A 209 18.84 -2.47 -7.00
CA CYS A 209 18.13 -2.59 -5.72
C CYS A 209 16.81 -3.37 -5.86
N GLY A 210 16.02 -3.08 -6.89
CA GLY A 210 14.77 -3.78 -7.15
C GLY A 210 14.96 -5.25 -7.49
N LEU A 211 15.87 -5.56 -8.40
CA LEU A 211 16.16 -6.94 -8.82
C LEU A 211 16.76 -7.77 -7.69
N LEU A 212 17.68 -7.23 -6.91
CA LEU A 212 18.22 -7.91 -5.72
C LEU A 212 17.12 -8.19 -4.68
N GLY A 213 16.21 -7.23 -4.45
CA GLY A 213 15.06 -7.44 -3.58
C GLY A 213 14.15 -8.56 -4.05
N ALA A 214 13.82 -8.58 -5.36
CA ALA A 214 13.03 -9.65 -5.96
C ALA A 214 13.74 -11.00 -5.86
N MET A 215 15.06 -11.07 -6.14
CA MET A 215 15.85 -12.29 -5.99
C MET A 215 15.83 -12.84 -4.57
N ILE A 216 16.06 -12.01 -3.55
CA ILE A 216 16.06 -12.42 -2.15
C ILE A 216 14.71 -13.06 -1.79
N VAL A 217 13.60 -12.41 -2.16
CA VAL A 217 12.25 -12.88 -1.86
C VAL A 217 11.92 -14.20 -2.59
N CYS A 218 12.36 -14.34 -3.83
CA CYS A 218 12.18 -15.57 -4.62
C CYS A 218 13.02 -16.73 -4.06
N VAL A 219 14.29 -16.50 -3.73
CA VAL A 219 15.18 -17.54 -3.17
C VAL A 219 14.67 -18.00 -1.81
N CYS A 220 14.16 -17.09 -0.98
CA CYS A 220 13.55 -17.42 0.31
C CYS A 220 12.18 -18.10 0.18
N ARG A 221 11.68 -18.33 -1.04
CA ARG A 221 10.36 -18.92 -1.33
C ARG A 221 9.22 -18.22 -0.59
N CYS A 222 9.29 -16.91 -0.50
CA CYS A 222 8.24 -16.09 0.08
C CYS A 222 7.06 -15.86 -0.89
N ILE A 223 7.26 -16.15 -2.18
CA ILE A 223 6.25 -16.06 -3.23
C ILE A 223 6.24 -17.34 -4.07
N SER A 224 5.06 -17.75 -4.52
CA SER A 224 4.93 -18.85 -5.48
C SER A 224 5.26 -18.36 -6.90
N VAL A 225 6.14 -19.07 -7.59
CA VAL A 225 6.58 -18.74 -8.97
C VAL A 225 5.38 -18.59 -9.93
N LYS A 226 4.31 -19.38 -9.73
CA LYS A 226 3.09 -19.26 -10.54
C LYS A 226 2.39 -17.92 -10.41
N ARG A 227 2.42 -17.29 -9.23
CA ARG A 227 1.79 -15.97 -8.99
C ARG A 227 2.68 -14.80 -9.42
N MET A 228 4.00 -14.98 -9.43
CA MET A 228 4.94 -13.97 -9.93
C MET A 228 4.69 -13.59 -11.40
N TRP A 229 4.23 -14.54 -12.21
CA TRP A 229 3.89 -14.29 -13.63
C TRP A 229 2.48 -13.73 -13.85
N ALA A 230 1.68 -13.65 -12.80
CA ALA A 230 0.30 -13.12 -12.86
C ALA A 230 0.20 -11.67 -12.36
N THR A 231 1.33 -11.11 -11.89
CA THR A 231 1.47 -9.72 -11.42
C THR A 231 2.05 -8.83 -12.50
#